data_c380742278d0672fac157d199a47f6a3
#
_entry.id   c380742278d0672fac157d199a47f6a3
#
_cell.length_a   1.000
_cell.length_b   1.000
_cell.length_c   1.000
_cell.angle_alpha   90.00
_cell.angle_beta   90.00
_cell.angle_gamma   90.00
#
_symmetry.space_group_name_H-M   'P 1'
#
loop_
_entity.id
_entity.type
_entity.pdbx_description
1 polymer ?
#
loop_
_entity_poly.entity_id
_entity_poly.type
_entity_poly.pdbx_seq_one_letter_code
_entity_poly.pdbx_strand_id
1 'polypeptide(L)'
;KTATKVMLLGSGELGKEVAIELIRLGVEVHACDSYPNAPAMQVAQNSHVFDMLDERWLHEYINLIKPHYIVPEVEAIATQALTVAEREGVTVIPNAKAIQLTMDREGIRKLAAEELKIPTSRYKFAETEKEFAQAVHEIGMPCIVKPIMSSSGKGQSVVSAFPKIGHHWRKAQEEGRAGGGKVIVEEI
;
A
#
# COMPACT_ATOMS: atom_id res chain seq x y z
N LYS A 1 -33.96 -3.22 11.31
CA LYS A 1 -32.87 -2.45 10.64
C LYS A 1 -31.60 -2.72 11.43
N THR A 2 -30.55 -3.19 10.78
CA THR A 2 -29.22 -3.39 11.37
C THR A 2 -28.40 -2.11 11.14
N ALA A 3 -27.43 -1.84 12.03
CA ALA A 3 -26.47 -0.75 11.82
C ALA A 3 -25.67 -0.98 10.54
N THR A 4 -25.23 0.10 9.90
CA THR A 4 -24.23 0.02 8.84
C THR A 4 -22.94 -0.51 9.44
N LYS A 5 -22.33 -1.53 8.81
CA LYS A 5 -21.08 -2.13 9.27
C LYS A 5 -19.92 -1.70 8.40
N VAL A 6 -18.84 -1.30 9.01
CA VAL A 6 -17.56 -1.01 8.35
C VAL A 6 -16.49 -1.95 8.88
N MET A 7 -15.78 -2.61 7.97
CA MET A 7 -14.56 -3.36 8.25
C MET A 7 -13.36 -2.46 7.92
N LEU A 8 -12.63 -2.05 8.95
CA LEU A 8 -11.44 -1.21 8.83
C LEU A 8 -10.21 -2.11 8.80
N LEU A 9 -9.48 -2.11 7.69
CA LEU A 9 -8.26 -2.89 7.50
C LEU A 9 -7.03 -2.02 7.73
N GLY A 10 -6.41 -2.17 8.88
CA GLY A 10 -5.42 -1.29 9.47
C GLY A 10 -6.03 -0.53 10.62
N SER A 11 -5.49 -0.75 11.81
CA SER A 11 -6.02 -0.23 13.07
C SER A 11 -5.01 0.66 13.81
N GLY A 12 -4.11 1.32 13.05
CA GLY A 12 -3.13 2.26 13.57
C GLY A 12 -3.75 3.57 14.06
N GLU A 13 -2.92 4.59 14.22
CA GLU A 13 -3.37 5.89 14.76
C GLU A 13 -4.38 6.58 13.82
N LEU A 14 -4.14 6.56 12.52
CA LEU A 14 -5.10 7.10 11.56
C LEU A 14 -6.38 6.28 11.52
N GLY A 15 -6.26 4.95 11.57
CA GLY A 15 -7.41 4.03 11.67
C GLY A 15 -8.27 4.33 12.89
N LYS A 16 -7.67 4.73 14.02
CA LYS A 16 -8.40 5.15 15.23
C LYS A 16 -9.24 6.39 14.98
N GLU A 17 -8.70 7.40 14.33
CA GLU A 17 -9.46 8.62 14.01
C GLU A 17 -10.65 8.31 13.08
N VAL A 18 -10.41 7.47 12.07
CA VAL A 18 -11.49 7.00 11.17
C VAL A 18 -12.55 6.24 11.96
N ALA A 19 -12.18 5.34 12.87
CA ALA A 19 -13.12 4.60 13.70
C ALA A 19 -13.96 5.52 14.58
N ILE A 20 -13.36 6.53 15.21
CA ILE A 20 -14.07 7.52 16.05
C ILE A 20 -15.13 8.24 15.23
N GLU A 21 -14.80 8.74 14.05
CA GLU A 21 -15.78 9.46 13.21
C GLU A 21 -16.91 8.54 12.71
N LEU A 22 -16.58 7.29 12.31
CA LEU A 22 -17.61 6.31 11.92
C LEU A 22 -18.58 6.02 13.08
N ILE A 23 -18.07 5.85 14.30
CA ILE A 23 -18.89 5.62 15.50
C ILE A 23 -19.81 6.83 15.77
N ARG A 24 -19.30 8.05 15.62
CA ARG A 24 -20.11 9.27 15.75
C ARG A 24 -21.28 9.33 14.76
N LEU A 25 -21.12 8.71 13.59
CA LEU A 25 -22.17 8.58 12.57
C LEU A 25 -23.11 7.39 12.81
N GLY A 26 -22.95 6.65 13.92
CA GLY A 26 -23.78 5.49 14.24
C GLY A 26 -23.42 4.22 13.45
N VAL A 27 -22.20 4.13 12.95
CA VAL A 27 -21.69 2.97 12.20
C VAL A 27 -21.09 1.96 13.17
N GLU A 28 -21.34 0.67 12.95
CA GLU A 28 -20.66 -0.43 13.64
C GLU A 28 -19.30 -0.67 13.01
N VAL A 29 -18.22 -0.48 13.78
CA VAL A 29 -16.85 -0.60 13.31
C VAL A 29 -16.22 -1.92 13.77
N HIS A 30 -15.68 -2.66 12.80
CA HIS A 30 -14.85 -3.84 12.99
C HIS A 30 -13.41 -3.49 12.66
N ALA A 31 -12.59 -3.23 13.68
CA ALA A 31 -11.18 -2.88 13.56
C ALA A 31 -10.33 -4.14 13.37
N CYS A 32 -9.59 -4.25 12.26
CA CYS A 32 -8.78 -5.40 11.90
C CYS A 32 -7.30 -5.00 11.81
N ASP A 33 -6.41 -5.83 12.36
CA ASP A 33 -4.96 -5.66 12.22
C ASP A 33 -4.24 -7.00 12.43
N SER A 34 -2.94 -7.04 12.13
CA SER A 34 -2.08 -8.21 12.34
C SER A 34 -1.61 -8.39 13.80
N TYR A 35 -1.86 -7.43 14.68
CA TYR A 35 -1.48 -7.46 16.09
C TYR A 35 -2.62 -7.00 17.01
N PRO A 36 -2.66 -7.51 18.25
CA PRO A 36 -3.71 -7.15 19.20
C PRO A 36 -3.51 -5.75 19.79
N ASN A 37 -4.60 -5.18 20.30
CA ASN A 37 -4.62 -3.87 20.98
C ASN A 37 -4.13 -2.71 20.12
N ALA A 38 -4.25 -2.81 18.80
CA ALA A 38 -3.99 -1.70 17.90
C ALA A 38 -4.85 -0.48 18.25
N PRO A 39 -4.40 0.76 17.99
CA PRO A 39 -5.09 1.98 18.43
C PRO A 39 -6.58 2.05 18.12
N ALA A 40 -7.01 1.67 16.91
CA ALA A 40 -8.43 1.67 16.55
C ALA A 40 -9.25 0.61 17.30
N MET A 41 -8.64 -0.52 17.69
CA MET A 41 -9.31 -1.58 18.45
C MET A 41 -9.75 -1.12 19.84
N GLN A 42 -9.12 -0.06 20.36
CA GLN A 42 -9.45 0.50 21.68
C GLN A 42 -10.76 1.30 21.69
N VAL A 43 -11.25 1.69 20.52
CA VAL A 43 -12.47 2.50 20.39
C VAL A 43 -13.58 1.80 19.58
N ALA A 44 -13.22 0.86 18.70
CA ALA A 44 -14.17 0.12 17.89
C ALA A 44 -15.06 -0.82 18.71
N GLN A 45 -16.27 -1.11 18.22
CA GLN A 45 -17.19 -2.06 18.85
C GLN A 45 -16.68 -3.50 18.75
N ASN A 46 -15.97 -3.83 17.68
CA ASN A 46 -15.43 -5.16 17.45
C ASN A 46 -13.97 -5.06 16.99
N SER A 47 -13.15 -6.04 17.39
CA SER A 47 -11.75 -6.13 16.99
C SER A 47 -11.40 -7.53 16.50
N HIS A 48 -10.56 -7.62 15.46
CA HIS A 48 -10.15 -8.87 14.85
C HIS A 48 -8.64 -8.83 14.57
N VAL A 49 -7.93 -9.89 14.99
CA VAL A 49 -6.48 -10.02 14.81
C VAL A 49 -6.21 -11.17 13.85
N PHE A 50 -5.68 -10.88 12.68
CA PHE A 50 -5.30 -11.88 11.68
C PHE A 50 -4.30 -11.29 10.68
N ASP A 51 -3.60 -12.17 9.95
CA ASP A 51 -2.74 -11.73 8.86
C ASP A 51 -3.58 -11.27 7.67
N MET A 52 -3.64 -9.95 7.45
CA MET A 52 -4.39 -9.35 6.34
C MET A 52 -3.74 -9.58 4.97
N LEU A 53 -2.51 -10.10 4.91
CA LEU A 53 -1.85 -10.54 3.68
C LEU A 53 -2.25 -11.98 3.30
N ASP A 54 -2.80 -12.77 4.22
CA ASP A 54 -3.38 -14.07 3.90
C ASP A 54 -4.79 -13.89 3.33
N GLU A 55 -4.93 -14.17 2.03
CA GLU A 55 -6.18 -14.02 1.27
C GLU A 55 -7.32 -14.85 1.88
N ARG A 56 -7.03 -16.04 2.43
CA ARG A 56 -8.04 -16.93 3.02
C ARG A 56 -8.61 -16.34 4.29
N TRP A 57 -7.75 -15.87 5.20
CA TRP A 57 -8.18 -15.22 6.43
C TRP A 57 -8.99 -13.97 6.15
N LEU A 58 -8.53 -13.12 5.23
CA LEU A 58 -9.26 -11.92 4.88
C LEU A 58 -10.64 -12.25 4.31
N HIS A 59 -10.73 -13.22 3.42
CA HIS A 59 -12.01 -13.68 2.87
C HIS A 59 -12.94 -14.28 3.95
N GLU A 60 -12.41 -15.09 4.87
CA GLU A 60 -13.18 -15.65 5.99
C GLU A 60 -13.76 -14.56 6.89
N TYR A 61 -12.97 -13.55 7.24
CA TYR A 61 -13.45 -12.44 8.08
C TYR A 61 -14.45 -11.55 7.35
N ILE A 62 -14.30 -11.30 6.06
CA ILE A 62 -15.31 -10.60 5.26
C ILE A 62 -16.64 -11.35 5.30
N ASN A 63 -16.62 -12.67 5.13
CA ASN A 63 -17.81 -13.51 5.19
C ASN A 63 -18.43 -13.59 6.60
N LEU A 64 -17.63 -13.58 7.64
CA LEU A 64 -18.07 -13.60 9.02
C LEU A 64 -18.75 -12.27 9.42
N ILE A 65 -18.12 -11.15 9.12
CA ILE A 65 -18.55 -9.81 9.49
C ILE A 65 -19.73 -9.36 8.62
N LYS A 66 -19.69 -9.71 7.34
CA LYS A 66 -20.63 -9.23 6.32
C LYS A 66 -20.74 -7.71 6.32
N PRO A 67 -19.62 -7.00 6.10
CA PRO A 67 -19.59 -5.55 6.13
C PRO A 67 -20.35 -4.96 4.94
N HIS A 68 -20.91 -3.78 5.10
CA HIS A 68 -21.44 -2.97 3.99
C HIS A 68 -20.29 -2.26 3.26
N TYR A 69 -19.27 -1.85 4.04
CA TYR A 69 -18.10 -1.15 3.54
C TYR A 69 -16.82 -1.78 4.09
N ILE A 70 -15.80 -1.86 3.25
CA ILE A 70 -14.42 -2.18 3.65
C ILE A 70 -13.57 -0.94 3.40
N VAL A 71 -12.84 -0.50 4.43
CA VAL A 71 -11.95 0.67 4.38
C VAL A 71 -10.52 0.20 4.65
N PRO A 72 -9.71 -0.01 3.62
CA PRO A 72 -8.28 -0.26 3.75
C PRO A 72 -7.56 1.02 4.14
N GLU A 73 -6.82 0.99 5.24
CA GLU A 73 -6.00 2.10 5.74
C GLU A 73 -4.50 1.84 5.55
N VAL A 74 -4.11 0.55 5.54
CA VAL A 74 -2.72 0.14 5.30
C VAL A 74 -2.57 -0.51 3.94
N GLU A 75 -1.35 -0.49 3.42
CA GLU A 75 -1.03 -1.12 2.14
C GLU A 75 -0.79 -2.64 2.22
N ALA A 76 -0.55 -3.20 3.43
CA ALA A 76 -0.25 -4.62 3.62
C ALA A 76 -1.53 -5.48 3.69
N ILE A 77 -2.21 -5.64 2.56
CA ILE A 77 -3.51 -6.32 2.44
C ILE A 77 -3.52 -7.22 1.20
N ALA A 78 -4.14 -8.39 1.30
CA ALA A 78 -4.42 -9.28 0.18
C ALA A 78 -5.50 -8.67 -0.74
N THR A 79 -5.08 -7.82 -1.67
CA THR A 79 -5.99 -7.03 -2.52
C THR A 79 -6.90 -7.88 -3.42
N GLN A 80 -6.52 -9.14 -3.69
CA GLN A 80 -7.37 -10.04 -4.46
C GLN A 80 -8.67 -10.38 -3.72
N ALA A 81 -8.62 -10.55 -2.39
CA ALA A 81 -9.82 -10.75 -1.57
C ALA A 81 -10.77 -9.54 -1.64
N LEU A 82 -10.23 -8.32 -1.72
CA LEU A 82 -11.04 -7.10 -1.90
C LEU A 82 -11.74 -7.08 -3.26
N THR A 83 -11.05 -7.53 -4.32
CA THR A 83 -11.65 -7.64 -5.66
C THR A 83 -12.80 -8.64 -5.68
N VAL A 84 -12.69 -9.75 -4.95
CA VAL A 84 -13.78 -10.73 -4.79
C VAL A 84 -14.94 -10.09 -4.02
N ALA A 85 -14.67 -9.44 -2.89
CA ALA A 85 -15.68 -8.76 -2.09
C ALA A 85 -16.49 -7.72 -2.89
N GLU A 86 -15.83 -6.92 -3.75
CA GLU A 86 -16.52 -5.98 -4.65
C GLU A 86 -17.47 -6.69 -5.62
N ARG A 87 -17.06 -7.82 -6.19
CA ARG A 87 -17.92 -8.63 -7.08
C ARG A 87 -19.11 -9.22 -6.35
N GLU A 88 -18.99 -9.48 -5.06
CA GLU A 88 -20.04 -9.98 -4.18
C GLU A 88 -20.93 -8.85 -3.63
N GLY A 89 -20.69 -7.60 -4.02
CA GLY A 89 -21.53 -6.44 -3.69
C GLY A 89 -21.13 -5.67 -2.46
N VAL A 90 -19.96 -5.95 -1.87
CA VAL A 90 -19.39 -5.14 -0.78
C VAL A 90 -18.74 -3.89 -1.37
N THR A 91 -18.99 -2.73 -0.79
CA THR A 91 -18.34 -1.50 -1.23
C THR A 91 -16.96 -1.36 -0.58
N VAL A 92 -15.90 -1.29 -1.38
CA VAL A 92 -14.52 -1.06 -0.91
C VAL A 92 -14.11 0.39 -1.20
N ILE A 93 -13.59 1.11 -0.21
CA ILE A 93 -13.24 2.54 -0.31
C ILE A 93 -11.83 2.79 0.24
N PRO A 94 -10.88 3.20 -0.61
CA PRO A 94 -10.95 3.29 -2.07
C PRO A 94 -11.11 1.91 -2.70
N ASN A 95 -11.53 1.83 -3.95
CA ASN A 95 -11.80 0.53 -4.59
C ASN A 95 -10.54 -0.36 -4.68
N ALA A 96 -10.75 -1.68 -4.83
CA ALA A 96 -9.67 -2.66 -4.82
C ALA A 96 -8.58 -2.35 -5.88
N LYS A 97 -8.97 -1.88 -7.07
CA LYS A 97 -8.02 -1.49 -8.12
C LYS A 97 -7.16 -0.30 -7.71
N ALA A 98 -7.74 0.71 -7.07
CA ALA A 98 -6.97 1.87 -6.59
C ALA A 98 -5.95 1.45 -5.52
N ILE A 99 -6.33 0.54 -4.61
CA ILE A 99 -5.42 0.02 -3.59
C ILE A 99 -4.28 -0.78 -4.23
N GLN A 100 -4.57 -1.66 -5.18
CA GLN A 100 -3.54 -2.40 -5.92
C GLN A 100 -2.52 -1.46 -6.58
N LEU A 101 -3.00 -0.39 -7.20
CA LEU A 101 -2.13 0.60 -7.84
C LEU A 101 -1.29 1.41 -6.85
N THR A 102 -1.82 1.73 -5.67
CA THR A 102 -1.05 2.45 -4.63
C THR A 102 0.05 1.60 -4.01
N MET A 103 -0.10 0.29 -4.02
CA MET A 103 0.93 -0.66 -3.56
C MET A 103 2.03 -0.89 -4.61
N ASP A 104 1.76 -0.65 -5.87
CA ASP A 104 2.65 -0.88 -7.00
C ASP A 104 3.07 0.44 -7.65
N ARG A 105 4.28 0.91 -7.33
CA ARG A 105 4.85 2.12 -7.95
C ARG A 105 4.99 2.03 -9.46
N GLU A 106 5.22 0.83 -9.99
CA GLU A 106 5.28 0.64 -11.43
C GLU A 106 3.91 0.81 -12.05
N GLY A 107 2.89 0.15 -11.49
CA GLY A 107 1.51 0.22 -11.96
C GLY A 107 0.96 1.65 -11.94
N ILE A 108 1.09 2.35 -10.80
CA ILE A 108 0.58 3.72 -10.69
C ILE A 108 1.35 4.69 -11.58
N ARG A 109 2.68 4.51 -11.75
CA ARG A 109 3.50 5.36 -12.62
C ARG A 109 3.13 5.18 -14.09
N LYS A 110 2.97 3.94 -14.55
CA LYS A 110 2.53 3.63 -15.90
C LYS A 110 1.11 4.15 -16.17
N LEU A 111 0.19 3.92 -15.24
CA LEU A 111 -1.16 4.48 -15.35
C LEU A 111 -1.11 6.00 -15.54
N ALA A 112 -0.41 6.72 -14.68
CA ALA A 112 -0.34 8.19 -14.76
C ALA A 112 0.33 8.67 -16.04
N ALA A 113 1.54 8.15 -16.35
CA ALA A 113 2.35 8.67 -17.44
C ALA A 113 1.92 8.15 -18.81
N GLU A 114 1.57 6.86 -18.92
CA GLU A 114 1.39 6.19 -20.21
C GLU A 114 -0.08 6.10 -20.63
N GLU A 115 -1.01 5.85 -19.70
CA GLU A 115 -2.44 5.75 -19.99
C GLU A 115 -3.14 7.10 -19.88
N LEU A 116 -3.02 7.76 -18.71
CA LEU A 116 -3.71 9.03 -18.44
C LEU A 116 -2.99 10.26 -19.00
N LYS A 117 -1.74 10.10 -19.46
CA LYS A 117 -0.89 11.18 -19.99
C LYS A 117 -0.74 12.37 -19.03
N ILE A 118 -0.77 12.11 -17.73
CA ILE A 118 -0.52 13.12 -16.70
C ILE A 118 0.99 13.41 -16.68
N PRO A 119 1.42 14.68 -16.66
CA PRO A 119 2.84 15.01 -16.50
C PRO A 119 3.44 14.38 -15.24
N THR A 120 4.53 13.65 -15.41
CA THR A 120 5.29 13.02 -14.32
C THR A 120 6.77 13.32 -14.52
N SER A 121 7.57 13.19 -13.44
CA SER A 121 9.02 13.17 -13.55
C SER A 121 9.47 12.07 -14.53
N ARG A 122 10.59 12.27 -15.24
CA ARG A 122 11.19 11.20 -16.04
C ARG A 122 11.59 10.06 -15.12
N TYR A 123 11.40 8.83 -15.58
CA TYR A 123 11.67 7.65 -14.78
C TYR A 123 12.17 6.48 -15.59
N LYS A 124 12.84 5.56 -14.92
CA LYS A 124 13.26 4.25 -15.45
C LYS A 124 13.10 3.20 -14.35
N PHE A 125 12.68 2.00 -14.74
CA PHE A 125 12.71 0.83 -13.87
C PHE A 125 13.99 0.06 -14.05
N ALA A 126 14.45 -0.62 -13.00
CA ALA A 126 15.62 -1.49 -13.02
C ALA A 126 15.40 -2.70 -12.10
N GLU A 127 15.75 -3.90 -12.59
CA GLU A 127 15.65 -5.17 -11.86
C GLU A 127 17.03 -5.71 -11.46
N THR A 128 18.09 -5.17 -12.06
CA THR A 128 19.48 -5.53 -11.79
C THR A 128 20.32 -4.30 -11.48
N GLU A 129 21.44 -4.48 -10.77
CA GLU A 129 22.39 -3.40 -10.50
C GLU A 129 22.94 -2.78 -11.79
N LYS A 130 23.11 -3.58 -12.84
CA LYS A 130 23.54 -3.09 -14.15
C LYS A 130 22.49 -2.18 -14.80
N GLU A 131 21.23 -2.61 -14.82
CA GLU A 131 20.12 -1.78 -15.31
C GLU A 131 19.96 -0.53 -14.48
N PHE A 132 20.13 -0.61 -13.15
CA PHE A 132 20.10 0.54 -12.27
C PHE A 132 21.18 1.57 -12.60
N ALA A 133 22.42 1.13 -12.82
CA ALA A 133 23.49 2.03 -13.26
C ALA A 133 23.19 2.70 -14.60
N GLN A 134 22.59 1.96 -15.53
CA GLN A 134 22.15 2.50 -16.82
C GLN A 134 20.99 3.50 -16.63
N ALA A 135 20.01 3.18 -15.82
CA ALA A 135 18.87 4.07 -15.52
C ALA A 135 19.33 5.40 -14.90
N VAL A 136 20.29 5.36 -13.96
CA VAL A 136 20.90 6.56 -13.37
C VAL A 136 21.61 7.40 -14.44
N HIS A 137 22.32 6.75 -15.36
CA HIS A 137 22.99 7.45 -16.46
C HIS A 137 21.99 8.14 -17.41
N GLU A 138 20.89 7.46 -17.76
CA GLU A 138 19.86 8.00 -18.68
C GLU A 138 19.00 9.11 -18.05
N ILE A 139 18.64 8.97 -16.78
CA ILE A 139 17.88 9.99 -16.03
C ILE A 139 18.75 11.20 -15.74
N GLY A 140 20.04 10.96 -15.43
CA GLY A 140 20.97 11.99 -14.99
C GLY A 140 20.99 12.12 -13.46
N MET A 141 21.98 12.87 -12.97
CA MET A 141 22.14 13.15 -11.55
C MET A 141 21.99 14.64 -11.25
N PRO A 142 21.43 15.03 -10.10
CA PRO A 142 20.90 14.13 -9.05
C PRO A 142 19.59 13.46 -9.46
N CYS A 143 19.42 12.20 -9.03
CA CYS A 143 18.16 11.48 -9.20
C CYS A 143 17.80 10.73 -7.91
N ILE A 144 16.58 10.24 -7.80
CA ILE A 144 16.12 9.50 -6.64
C ILE A 144 15.84 8.05 -7.03
N VAL A 145 16.29 7.10 -6.19
CA VAL A 145 15.94 5.69 -6.29
C VAL A 145 14.95 5.31 -5.20
N LYS A 146 13.93 4.53 -5.57
CA LYS A 146 12.90 4.02 -4.65
C LYS A 146 12.62 2.56 -4.97
N PRO A 147 12.52 1.65 -3.97
CA PRO A 147 11.96 0.33 -4.20
C PRO A 147 10.53 0.43 -4.76
N ILE A 148 10.11 -0.54 -5.58
CA ILE A 148 8.73 -0.56 -6.12
C ILE A 148 7.72 -0.64 -4.99
N MET A 149 7.97 -1.47 -3.97
CA MET A 149 7.12 -1.57 -2.80
C MET A 149 7.86 -1.05 -1.56
N SER A 150 7.53 0.14 -1.13
CA SER A 150 8.01 0.71 0.14
C SER A 150 7.09 1.83 0.60
N SER A 151 7.01 2.03 1.92
CA SER A 151 6.31 3.16 2.54
C SER A 151 7.26 3.98 3.40
N SER A 152 6.85 5.21 3.72
CA SER A 152 7.60 6.10 4.62
C SER A 152 9.07 6.31 4.23
N GLY A 153 9.38 6.26 2.92
CA GLY A 153 10.73 6.51 2.40
C GLY A 153 11.75 5.40 2.66
N LYS A 154 11.35 4.23 3.17
CA LYS A 154 12.27 3.10 3.39
C LYS A 154 12.91 2.66 2.07
N GLY A 155 14.22 2.44 2.08
CA GLY A 155 15.01 2.09 0.90
C GLY A 155 15.19 3.20 -0.14
N GLN A 156 14.60 4.38 0.11
CA GLN A 156 14.75 5.54 -0.77
C GLN A 156 16.08 6.25 -0.53
N SER A 157 16.72 6.71 -1.61
CA SER A 157 17.92 7.54 -1.50
C SER A 157 18.15 8.42 -2.73
N VAL A 158 18.88 9.51 -2.55
CA VAL A 158 19.29 10.41 -3.64
C VAL A 158 20.67 9.99 -4.14
N VAL A 159 20.76 9.75 -5.43
CA VAL A 159 22.01 9.44 -6.14
C VAL A 159 22.56 10.72 -6.74
N SER A 160 23.66 11.23 -6.18
CA SER A 160 24.31 12.47 -6.61
C SER A 160 25.69 12.28 -7.22
N ALA A 161 26.26 11.06 -7.17
CA ALA A 161 27.57 10.74 -7.74
C ALA A 161 27.72 9.26 -8.08
N PHE A 162 28.37 8.94 -9.22
CA PHE A 162 28.59 7.58 -9.70
C PHE A 162 29.34 6.63 -8.74
N PRO A 163 30.36 7.06 -8.00
CA PRO A 163 31.11 6.14 -7.15
C PRO A 163 30.29 5.43 -6.08
N LYS A 164 29.08 5.90 -5.79
CA LYS A 164 28.20 5.35 -4.75
C LYS A 164 27.00 4.54 -5.29
N ILE A 165 26.90 4.31 -6.60
CA ILE A 165 25.74 3.66 -7.20
C ILE A 165 25.44 2.29 -6.55
N GLY A 166 26.42 1.42 -6.38
CA GLY A 166 26.21 0.12 -5.74
C GLY A 166 25.74 0.19 -4.29
N HIS A 167 26.07 1.25 -3.55
CA HIS A 167 25.52 1.48 -2.21
C HIS A 167 24.01 1.79 -2.25
N HIS A 168 23.59 2.66 -3.15
CA HIS A 168 22.18 3.02 -3.30
C HIS A 168 21.32 1.82 -3.77
N TRP A 169 21.87 0.99 -4.67
CA TRP A 169 21.23 -0.25 -5.07
C TRP A 169 21.03 -1.19 -3.88
N ARG A 170 22.11 -1.51 -3.13
CA ARG A 170 22.01 -2.37 -1.94
C ARG A 170 21.01 -1.84 -0.91
N LYS A 171 21.06 -0.56 -0.60
CA LYS A 171 20.10 0.06 0.32
C LYS A 171 18.66 -0.14 -0.11
N ALA A 172 18.35 0.06 -1.41
CA ALA A 172 17.02 -0.15 -1.94
C ALA A 172 16.57 -1.62 -1.85
N GLN A 173 17.52 -2.58 -1.99
CA GLN A 173 17.23 -4.00 -1.87
C GLN A 173 16.99 -4.44 -0.42
N GLU A 174 17.79 -3.92 0.53
CA GLU A 174 17.75 -4.31 1.94
C GLU A 174 16.57 -3.71 2.70
N GLU A 175 16.21 -2.46 2.40
CA GLU A 175 15.18 -1.71 3.12
C GLU A 175 13.80 -1.74 2.44
N GLY A 176 13.69 -2.29 1.23
CA GLY A 176 12.42 -2.48 0.52
C GLY A 176 11.55 -3.54 1.19
N ARG A 177 10.22 -3.35 1.22
CA ARG A 177 9.28 -4.29 1.90
C ARG A 177 9.21 -5.68 1.26
N ALA A 178 9.53 -5.82 0.00
CA ALA A 178 9.47 -7.09 -0.73
C ALA A 178 10.78 -7.91 -0.69
N GLY A 179 11.72 -7.54 0.19
CA GLY A 179 12.99 -8.29 0.31
C GLY A 179 13.91 -8.17 -0.92
N GLY A 180 13.86 -7.04 -1.62
CA GLY A 180 14.62 -6.80 -2.84
C GLY A 180 13.77 -6.87 -4.11
N GLY A 181 14.36 -6.54 -5.24
CA GLY A 181 13.70 -6.60 -6.55
C GLY A 181 13.80 -5.30 -7.34
N LYS A 182 12.77 -5.04 -8.12
CA LYS A 182 12.70 -3.87 -9.00
C LYS A 182 12.71 -2.55 -8.23
N VAL A 183 13.42 -1.57 -8.78
CA VAL A 183 13.43 -0.18 -8.31
C VAL A 183 12.96 0.76 -9.41
N ILE A 184 12.52 1.95 -9.02
CA ILE A 184 12.33 3.08 -9.93
C ILE A 184 13.43 4.12 -9.67
N VAL A 185 13.98 4.67 -10.74
CA VAL A 185 14.89 5.82 -10.75
C VAL A 185 14.15 6.99 -11.35
N GLU A 186 14.07 8.11 -10.65
CA GLU A 186 13.30 9.28 -11.06
C GLU A 186 14.17 10.54 -11.02
N GLU A 187 13.92 11.46 -11.94
CA GLU A 187 14.48 12.81 -11.82
C GLU A 187 13.90 13.55 -10.61
N ILE A 188 14.66 14.48 -10.06
CA ILE A 188 14.27 15.33 -8.93
C ILE A 188 13.69 16.65 -9.47
#